data_d3877345fd4d71aaa66ad3b1b96be532
#
_entry.id   d3877345fd4d71aaa66ad3b1b96be532
#
_cell.length_a   1.000
_cell.length_b   1.000
_cell.length_c   1.000
_cell.angle_alpha   90.00
_cell.angle_beta   90.00
_cell.angle_gamma   90.00
#
_symmetry.space_group_name_H-M   'P 1'
#
loop_
_entity.id
_entity.type
_entity.pdbx_description
1 polymer ?
#
loop_
_entity_poly.entity_id
_entity_poly.type
_entity_poly.pdbx_seq_one_letter_code
_entity_poly.pdbx_strand_id
1 'polypeptide(L)'
;MNQTIAASVYMITLNEEKNIGDSLASVCDFAEVIIVDSGSSDQTLTIAEKFPNVRVFHNDWPGFSEQKAYAMSLCSHPWVFNLDADEVPTKEFLQEVRALISDDSHDALESNRTLIRWGQQPKNFSKNDRLIRFFRKSCGHYEVRRVHESIAITGSVKKTQATILHKENLSLSQRFTKSNRYSELKAEDKFDKNQNASLASIVLMFPITFLQVYLFKGHFLDGVEGFNTSMNAAFYTYMKYAKLREMHQRKADGL
;
A
#
# COMPACT_ATOMS: atom_id res chain seq x y z
N MET A 1 -24.51 -6.17 -20.26
CA MET A 1 -23.02 -6.15 -20.24
C MET A 1 -22.62 -4.80 -19.74
N ASN A 2 -21.77 -4.72 -18.71
CA ASN A 2 -21.25 -3.45 -18.27
C ASN A 2 -20.37 -2.85 -19.37
N GLN A 3 -20.50 -1.55 -19.61
CA GLN A 3 -19.66 -0.84 -20.56
C GLN A 3 -18.20 -0.86 -20.07
N THR A 4 -17.25 -1.16 -20.95
CA THR A 4 -15.82 -1.14 -20.64
C THR A 4 -15.37 0.22 -20.10
N ILE A 5 -14.58 0.24 -19.04
CA ILE A 5 -14.00 1.47 -18.48
C ILE A 5 -12.74 1.81 -19.30
N ALA A 6 -12.77 2.95 -20.00
CA ALA A 6 -11.68 3.43 -20.85
C ALA A 6 -10.51 3.98 -20.01
N ALA A 7 -9.89 3.11 -19.20
CA ALA A 7 -8.77 3.43 -18.33
C ALA A 7 -7.86 2.23 -18.20
N SER A 8 -6.59 2.46 -17.82
CA SER A 8 -5.63 1.42 -17.48
C SER A 8 -5.53 1.26 -15.98
N VAL A 9 -5.59 0.03 -15.49
CA VAL A 9 -5.15 -0.32 -14.13
C VAL A 9 -3.67 -0.65 -14.17
N TYR A 10 -2.90 -0.24 -13.17
CA TYR A 10 -1.54 -0.70 -13.00
C TYR A 10 -1.28 -1.16 -11.56
N MET A 11 -0.55 -2.25 -11.45
CA MET A 11 -0.15 -2.84 -10.17
C MET A 11 1.27 -3.40 -10.23
N ILE A 12 1.90 -3.46 -9.07
CA ILE A 12 3.18 -4.13 -8.88
C ILE A 12 2.95 -5.37 -8.04
N THR A 13 3.64 -6.47 -8.34
CA THR A 13 3.44 -7.75 -7.67
C THR A 13 4.74 -8.44 -7.29
N LEU A 14 4.67 -9.19 -6.19
CA LEU A 14 5.66 -10.19 -5.80
C LEU A 14 5.01 -11.21 -4.86
N ASN A 15 4.77 -12.44 -5.34
CA ASN A 15 4.20 -13.54 -4.56
C ASN A 15 2.82 -13.21 -3.93
N GLU A 16 1.85 -12.88 -4.77
CA GLU A 16 0.48 -12.49 -4.39
C GLU A 16 -0.59 -13.52 -4.85
N GLU A 17 -0.24 -14.80 -4.99
CA GLU A 17 -1.14 -15.86 -5.45
C GLU A 17 -2.48 -15.93 -4.71
N LYS A 18 -2.51 -15.52 -3.42
CA LYS A 18 -3.70 -15.57 -2.56
C LYS A 18 -4.67 -14.43 -2.79
N ASN A 19 -4.20 -13.32 -3.34
CA ASN A 19 -4.96 -12.06 -3.41
C ASN A 19 -5.24 -11.63 -4.86
N ILE A 20 -4.26 -11.83 -5.76
CA ILE A 20 -4.28 -11.25 -7.11
C ILE A 20 -5.52 -11.64 -7.92
N GLY A 21 -6.04 -12.86 -7.74
CA GLY A 21 -7.24 -13.32 -8.45
C GLY A 21 -8.48 -12.46 -8.16
N ASP A 22 -8.72 -12.15 -6.88
CA ASP A 22 -9.84 -11.30 -6.46
C ASP A 22 -9.66 -9.86 -6.92
N SER A 23 -8.42 -9.36 -6.85
CA SER A 23 -8.05 -8.02 -7.31
C SER A 23 -8.33 -7.86 -8.81
N LEU A 24 -7.84 -8.79 -9.64
CA LEU A 24 -8.04 -8.78 -11.09
C LEU A 24 -9.51 -8.97 -11.49
N ALA A 25 -10.23 -9.86 -10.80
CA ALA A 25 -11.67 -10.05 -11.04
C ALA A 25 -12.47 -8.76 -10.80
N SER A 26 -12.06 -7.94 -9.83
CA SER A 26 -12.73 -6.67 -9.51
C SER A 26 -12.53 -5.57 -10.56
N VAL A 27 -11.52 -5.71 -11.42
CA VAL A 27 -11.17 -4.73 -12.47
C VAL A 27 -11.26 -5.31 -13.88
N CYS A 28 -11.98 -6.43 -14.05
CA CYS A 28 -12.17 -7.07 -15.35
C CYS A 28 -12.90 -6.20 -16.37
N ASP A 29 -13.66 -5.18 -15.94
CA ASP A 29 -14.34 -4.20 -16.78
C ASP A 29 -13.40 -3.11 -17.34
N PHE A 30 -12.16 -3.01 -16.86
CA PHE A 30 -11.20 -2.03 -17.38
C PHE A 30 -10.63 -2.48 -18.72
N ALA A 31 -10.35 -1.50 -19.60
CA ALA A 31 -9.81 -1.77 -20.92
C ALA A 31 -8.43 -2.44 -20.88
N GLU A 32 -7.63 -2.14 -19.86
CA GLU A 32 -6.26 -2.63 -19.71
C GLU A 32 -5.87 -2.78 -18.23
N VAL A 33 -5.15 -3.84 -17.93
CA VAL A 33 -4.48 -4.03 -16.63
C VAL A 33 -3.01 -4.32 -16.88
N ILE A 34 -2.13 -3.47 -16.39
CA ILE A 34 -0.67 -3.63 -16.43
C ILE A 34 -0.19 -4.19 -15.10
N ILE A 35 0.48 -5.33 -15.15
CA ILE A 35 1.16 -5.92 -13.99
C ILE A 35 2.66 -5.83 -14.21
N VAL A 36 3.38 -5.26 -13.23
CA VAL A 36 4.84 -5.32 -13.19
C VAL A 36 5.27 -6.24 -12.06
N ASP A 37 5.80 -7.39 -12.43
CA ASP A 37 6.24 -8.42 -11.50
C ASP A 37 7.74 -8.31 -11.21
N SER A 38 8.11 -8.50 -9.94
CA SER A 38 9.49 -8.42 -9.46
C SER A 38 10.13 -9.79 -9.22
N GLY A 39 9.66 -10.83 -9.93
CA GLY A 39 10.18 -12.19 -9.85
C GLY A 39 9.37 -13.10 -8.91
N SER A 40 8.06 -13.13 -9.06
CA SER A 40 7.19 -14.07 -8.34
C SER A 40 7.57 -15.52 -8.65
N SER A 41 7.64 -16.33 -7.59
CA SER A 41 7.95 -17.78 -7.63
C SER A 41 6.76 -18.68 -7.30
N ASP A 42 5.60 -18.08 -6.97
CA ASP A 42 4.34 -18.75 -6.70
C ASP A 42 3.40 -18.75 -7.92
N GLN A 43 2.10 -18.97 -7.73
CA GLN A 43 1.12 -19.01 -8.82
C GLN A 43 0.63 -17.63 -9.29
N THR A 44 1.23 -16.53 -8.83
CA THR A 44 0.79 -15.15 -9.15
C THR A 44 0.61 -14.94 -10.64
N LEU A 45 1.63 -15.26 -11.45
CA LEU A 45 1.62 -15.04 -12.90
C LEU A 45 0.63 -15.97 -13.62
N THR A 46 0.60 -17.25 -13.23
CA THR A 46 -0.36 -18.23 -13.77
C THR A 46 -1.82 -17.82 -13.54
N ILE A 47 -2.11 -17.14 -12.42
CA ILE A 47 -3.44 -16.61 -12.15
C ILE A 47 -3.70 -15.36 -13.02
N ALA A 48 -2.74 -14.46 -13.13
CA ALA A 48 -2.86 -13.23 -13.90
C ALA A 48 -3.13 -13.47 -15.39
N GLU A 49 -2.49 -14.46 -15.99
CA GLU A 49 -2.63 -14.85 -17.40
C GLU A 49 -4.05 -15.31 -17.78
N LYS A 50 -4.90 -15.66 -16.80
CA LYS A 50 -6.30 -16.06 -17.05
C LYS A 50 -7.21 -14.86 -17.40
N PHE A 51 -6.76 -13.63 -17.19
CA PHE A 51 -7.55 -12.44 -17.44
C PHE A 51 -7.16 -11.80 -18.79
N PRO A 52 -8.10 -11.69 -19.75
CA PRO A 52 -7.78 -11.31 -21.13
C PRO A 52 -7.35 -9.83 -21.29
N ASN A 53 -7.67 -8.97 -20.32
CA ASN A 53 -7.29 -7.56 -20.31
C ASN A 53 -5.95 -7.30 -19.58
N VAL A 54 -5.27 -8.36 -19.09
CA VAL A 54 -4.01 -8.28 -18.34
C VAL A 54 -2.82 -8.38 -19.28
N ARG A 55 -1.81 -7.53 -19.05
CA ARG A 55 -0.49 -7.59 -19.65
C ARG A 55 0.55 -7.60 -18.54
N VAL A 56 1.43 -8.60 -18.55
CA VAL A 56 2.48 -8.79 -17.53
C VAL A 56 3.83 -8.35 -18.08
N PHE A 57 4.56 -7.61 -17.25
CA PHE A 57 5.93 -7.18 -17.51
C PHE A 57 6.81 -7.58 -16.33
N HIS A 58 8.04 -7.95 -16.60
CA HIS A 58 9.04 -8.16 -15.56
C HIS A 58 9.91 -6.92 -15.38
N ASN A 59 10.20 -6.56 -14.13
CA ASN A 59 11.19 -5.56 -13.80
C ASN A 59 11.81 -5.87 -12.43
N ASP A 60 13.13 -5.92 -12.37
CA ASP A 60 13.84 -6.09 -11.12
C ASP A 60 13.47 -4.97 -10.14
N TRP A 61 13.47 -5.30 -8.85
CA TRP A 61 12.97 -4.39 -7.83
C TRP A 61 13.87 -3.15 -7.60
N PRO A 62 13.50 -1.94 -8.08
CA PRO A 62 14.28 -0.72 -7.87
C PRO A 62 13.83 0.05 -6.62
N GLY A 63 12.64 -0.23 -6.10
CA GLY A 63 11.94 0.50 -5.05
C GLY A 63 10.47 0.69 -5.39
N PHE A 64 9.64 1.02 -4.37
CA PHE A 64 8.19 1.15 -4.57
C PHE A 64 7.80 2.25 -5.54
N SER A 65 8.37 3.45 -5.38
CA SER A 65 8.07 4.61 -6.24
C SER A 65 8.46 4.38 -7.68
N GLU A 66 9.66 3.87 -7.90
CA GLU A 66 10.22 3.59 -9.21
C GLU A 66 9.45 2.49 -9.92
N GLN A 67 9.09 1.41 -9.19
CA GLN A 67 8.33 0.29 -9.76
C GLN A 67 6.92 0.72 -10.18
N LYS A 68 6.23 1.51 -9.34
CA LYS A 68 4.91 2.07 -9.67
C LYS A 68 4.99 3.09 -10.81
N ALA A 69 6.01 3.94 -10.85
CA ALA A 69 6.24 4.87 -11.95
C ALA A 69 6.46 4.13 -13.28
N TYR A 70 7.26 3.06 -13.26
CA TYR A 70 7.47 2.21 -14.43
C TYR A 70 6.16 1.55 -14.88
N ALA A 71 5.40 0.95 -13.96
CA ALA A 71 4.10 0.36 -14.28
C ALA A 71 3.11 1.38 -14.88
N MET A 72 3.03 2.59 -14.30
CA MET A 72 2.22 3.67 -14.83
C MET A 72 2.66 4.10 -16.23
N SER A 73 3.96 4.11 -16.53
CA SER A 73 4.50 4.50 -17.84
C SER A 73 4.00 3.59 -18.97
N LEU A 74 3.79 2.29 -18.68
CA LEU A 74 3.33 1.27 -19.62
C LEU A 74 1.83 1.36 -19.94
N CYS A 75 1.05 2.12 -19.16
CA CYS A 75 -0.38 2.31 -19.38
C CYS A 75 -0.66 3.06 -20.68
N SER A 76 -1.63 2.59 -21.49
CA SER A 76 -1.97 3.18 -22.78
C SER A 76 -3.11 4.21 -22.72
N HIS A 77 -3.90 4.21 -21.64
CA HIS A 77 -5.05 5.11 -21.50
C HIS A 77 -4.69 6.42 -20.76
N PRO A 78 -5.44 7.50 -21.01
CA PRO A 78 -5.23 8.78 -20.34
C PRO A 78 -5.62 8.76 -18.85
N TRP A 79 -6.54 7.87 -18.46
CA TRP A 79 -6.92 7.63 -17.07
C TRP A 79 -6.25 6.39 -16.55
N VAL A 80 -5.69 6.47 -15.34
CA VAL A 80 -4.97 5.38 -14.71
C VAL A 80 -5.46 5.12 -13.29
N PHE A 81 -5.47 3.85 -12.91
CA PHE A 81 -5.85 3.37 -11.58
C PHE A 81 -4.68 2.60 -10.97
N ASN A 82 -4.09 3.15 -9.90
CA ASN A 82 -3.11 2.44 -9.08
C ASN A 82 -3.86 1.49 -8.12
N LEU A 83 -3.73 0.20 -8.31
CA LEU A 83 -4.33 -0.83 -7.47
C LEU A 83 -3.25 -1.78 -6.96
N ASP A 84 -3.17 -2.01 -5.66
CA ASP A 84 -2.27 -3.01 -5.10
C ASP A 84 -2.89 -4.41 -5.26
N ALA A 85 -2.07 -5.46 -5.36
CA ALA A 85 -2.54 -6.82 -5.68
C ALA A 85 -3.42 -7.45 -4.58
N ASP A 86 -3.45 -6.85 -3.39
CA ASP A 86 -4.28 -7.20 -2.24
C ASP A 86 -5.45 -6.23 -2.02
N GLU A 87 -5.74 -5.38 -3.00
CA GLU A 87 -6.84 -4.41 -2.95
C GLU A 87 -7.99 -4.79 -3.91
N VAL A 88 -9.23 -4.47 -3.50
CA VAL A 88 -10.46 -4.71 -4.26
C VAL A 88 -11.33 -3.46 -4.20
N PRO A 89 -11.53 -2.72 -5.30
CA PRO A 89 -12.45 -1.59 -5.34
C PRO A 89 -13.90 -2.05 -5.17
N THR A 90 -14.69 -1.27 -4.42
CA THR A 90 -16.12 -1.53 -4.29
C THR A 90 -16.88 -1.11 -5.55
N LYS A 91 -18.12 -1.59 -5.71
CA LYS A 91 -18.97 -1.20 -6.84
C LYS A 91 -19.24 0.30 -6.88
N GLU A 92 -19.38 0.91 -5.71
CA GLU A 92 -19.59 2.36 -5.55
C GLU A 92 -18.35 3.13 -6.04
N PHE A 93 -17.13 2.62 -5.73
CA PHE A 93 -15.90 3.22 -6.26
C PHE A 93 -15.85 3.16 -7.81
N LEU A 94 -16.19 2.01 -8.40
CA LEU A 94 -16.23 1.85 -9.85
C LEU A 94 -17.30 2.74 -10.52
N GLN A 95 -18.43 3.00 -9.86
CA GLN A 95 -19.43 3.97 -10.31
C GLN A 95 -18.88 5.39 -10.31
N GLU A 96 -18.16 5.80 -9.26
CA GLU A 96 -17.50 7.10 -9.19
C GLU A 96 -16.43 7.28 -10.27
N VAL A 97 -15.67 6.22 -10.57
CA VAL A 97 -14.70 6.19 -11.67
C VAL A 97 -15.39 6.43 -13.02
N ARG A 98 -16.48 5.72 -13.30
CA ARG A 98 -17.25 5.88 -14.54
C ARG A 98 -17.83 7.29 -14.67
N ALA A 99 -18.39 7.83 -13.57
CA ALA A 99 -18.92 9.17 -13.53
C ALA A 99 -17.84 10.21 -13.81
N LEU A 100 -16.66 10.08 -13.16
CA LEU A 100 -15.55 11.01 -13.34
C LEU A 100 -14.99 11.01 -14.76
N ILE A 101 -14.89 9.85 -15.42
CA ILE A 101 -14.48 9.77 -16.83
C ILE A 101 -15.51 10.44 -17.73
N SER A 102 -16.81 10.30 -17.41
CA SER A 102 -17.91 10.83 -18.26
C SER A 102 -18.10 12.33 -18.11
N ASP A 103 -18.03 12.86 -16.88
CA ASP A 103 -18.30 14.29 -16.60
C ASP A 103 -17.05 15.16 -16.73
N ASP A 104 -15.88 14.55 -16.73
CA ASP A 104 -14.57 15.20 -16.90
C ASP A 104 -14.31 16.37 -15.95
N SER A 105 -14.94 16.32 -14.78
CA SER A 105 -15.02 17.44 -13.82
C SER A 105 -13.76 17.68 -13.00
N HIS A 106 -12.96 16.63 -12.77
CA HIS A 106 -11.73 16.66 -11.95
C HIS A 106 -10.65 15.79 -12.57
N ASP A 107 -9.41 15.96 -12.13
CA ASP A 107 -8.25 15.23 -12.64
C ASP A 107 -7.91 13.99 -11.83
N ALA A 108 -8.44 13.86 -10.63
CA ALA A 108 -8.20 12.72 -9.75
C ALA A 108 -9.35 12.44 -8.80
N LEU A 109 -9.40 11.20 -8.28
CA LEU A 109 -10.35 10.71 -7.29
C LEU A 109 -9.62 10.27 -6.03
N GLU A 110 -9.89 10.93 -4.91
CA GLU A 110 -9.46 10.55 -3.58
C GLU A 110 -10.55 9.70 -2.91
N SER A 111 -10.21 8.48 -2.53
CA SER A 111 -11.12 7.51 -1.92
C SER A 111 -10.65 7.06 -0.55
N ASN A 112 -11.54 6.40 0.20
CA ASN A 112 -11.18 5.69 1.42
C ASN A 112 -10.49 4.37 1.05
N ARG A 113 -9.49 3.96 1.87
CA ARG A 113 -8.98 2.59 1.89
C ARG A 113 -9.36 1.96 3.22
N THR A 114 -10.14 0.88 3.17
CA THR A 114 -10.62 0.17 4.36
C THR A 114 -9.92 -1.16 4.49
N LEU A 115 -9.26 -1.36 5.62
CA LEU A 115 -8.60 -2.62 5.94
C LEU A 115 -9.65 -3.71 6.21
N ILE A 116 -9.44 -4.88 5.60
CA ILE A 116 -10.20 -6.11 5.87
C ILE A 116 -9.22 -7.19 6.33
N ARG A 117 -9.44 -7.74 7.52
CA ARG A 117 -8.64 -8.85 8.05
C ARG A 117 -9.51 -10.07 8.23
N TRP A 118 -9.10 -11.19 7.65
CA TRP A 118 -9.84 -12.45 7.75
C TRP A 118 -11.35 -12.27 7.46
N GLY A 119 -11.65 -11.46 6.43
CA GLY A 119 -13.02 -11.15 6.00
C GLY A 119 -13.79 -10.17 6.89
N GLN A 120 -13.17 -9.59 7.92
CA GLN A 120 -13.81 -8.65 8.85
C GLN A 120 -13.12 -7.28 8.83
N GLN A 121 -13.94 -6.25 8.92
CA GLN A 121 -13.44 -4.90 9.16
C GLN A 121 -13.11 -4.74 10.65
N PRO A 122 -11.91 -4.23 11.01
CA PRO A 122 -11.58 -3.91 12.39
C PRO A 122 -12.56 -2.91 13.01
N LYS A 123 -12.87 -3.09 14.30
CA LYS A 123 -13.81 -2.25 15.07
C LYS A 123 -13.13 -1.06 15.77
N ASN A 124 -11.82 -0.91 15.58
CA ASN A 124 -11.05 0.14 16.23
C ASN A 124 -11.41 1.54 15.70
N PHE A 125 -10.93 2.59 16.39
CA PHE A 125 -11.19 4.00 16.06
C PHE A 125 -10.22 4.57 15.01
N SER A 126 -9.38 3.74 14.40
CA SER A 126 -8.47 4.18 13.36
C SER A 126 -9.28 4.69 12.17
N LYS A 127 -8.96 5.89 11.72
CA LYS A 127 -9.56 6.42 10.50
C LYS A 127 -9.08 5.58 9.32
N ASN A 128 -9.97 5.38 8.35
CA ASN A 128 -9.57 4.84 7.06
C ASN A 128 -8.54 5.78 6.43
N ASP A 129 -7.54 5.21 5.81
CA ASP A 129 -6.61 5.99 4.99
C ASP A 129 -7.37 6.58 3.80
N ARG A 130 -7.05 7.82 3.45
CA ARG A 130 -7.54 8.43 2.21
C ARG A 130 -6.39 8.49 1.23
N LEU A 131 -6.62 7.97 0.03
CA LEU A 131 -5.59 7.85 -0.99
C LEU A 131 -6.14 8.27 -2.36
N ILE A 132 -5.30 8.92 -3.15
CA ILE A 132 -5.58 9.13 -4.56
C ILE A 132 -5.09 7.89 -5.30
N ARG A 133 -6.02 7.17 -5.92
CA ARG A 133 -5.75 5.92 -6.63
C ARG A 133 -6.13 6.01 -8.12
N PHE A 134 -7.13 6.83 -8.48
CA PHE A 134 -7.59 7.02 -9.85
C PHE A 134 -7.36 8.47 -10.28
N PHE A 135 -6.68 8.68 -11.42
CA PHE A 135 -6.29 10.02 -11.86
C PHE A 135 -5.90 10.04 -13.35
N ARG A 136 -5.81 11.25 -13.92
CA ARG A 136 -5.24 11.45 -15.25
C ARG A 136 -3.74 11.18 -15.23
N LYS A 137 -3.27 10.31 -16.12
CA LYS A 137 -1.86 9.95 -16.22
C LYS A 137 -0.94 11.19 -16.35
N SER A 138 -1.36 12.20 -17.09
CA SER A 138 -0.62 13.46 -17.29
C SER A 138 -0.50 14.33 -16.04
N CYS A 139 -1.37 14.14 -15.04
CA CYS A 139 -1.42 14.94 -13.81
C CYS A 139 -0.69 14.27 -12.64
N GLY A 140 -0.35 13.00 -12.75
CA GLY A 140 0.25 12.22 -11.67
C GLY A 140 1.74 12.02 -11.85
N HIS A 141 2.50 12.20 -10.77
CA HIS A 141 3.92 11.83 -10.74
C HIS A 141 4.28 11.22 -9.38
N TYR A 142 5.21 10.26 -9.38
CA TYR A 142 5.74 9.66 -8.16
C TYR A 142 6.94 10.47 -7.66
N GLU A 143 6.91 10.82 -6.37
CA GLU A 143 8.09 11.33 -5.70
C GLU A 143 8.97 10.16 -5.28
N VAL A 144 10.28 10.25 -5.53
CA VAL A 144 11.24 9.22 -5.11
C VAL A 144 11.34 9.22 -3.58
N ARG A 145 10.79 8.19 -2.94
CA ARG A 145 10.86 7.97 -1.49
C ARG A 145 11.11 6.50 -1.21
N ARG A 146 11.95 6.18 -0.21
CA ARG A 146 12.24 4.79 0.18
C ARG A 146 11.06 4.07 0.81
N VAL A 147 10.20 4.80 1.51
CA VAL A 147 8.99 4.29 2.16
C VAL A 147 7.88 5.34 2.10
N HIS A 148 6.64 4.86 2.02
CA HIS A 148 5.44 5.69 1.86
C HIS A 148 5.46 6.48 0.55
N GLU A 149 5.47 5.72 -0.55
CA GLU A 149 5.26 6.31 -1.87
C GLU A 149 3.94 7.09 -1.90
N SER A 150 4.01 8.30 -2.38
CA SER A 150 2.84 9.12 -2.63
C SER A 150 2.84 9.57 -4.07
N ILE A 151 1.67 9.51 -4.70
CA ILE A 151 1.46 10.16 -5.97
C ILE A 151 1.17 11.65 -5.70
N ALA A 152 1.93 12.53 -6.32
CA ALA A 152 1.58 13.95 -6.34
C ALA A 152 0.72 14.22 -7.57
N ILE A 153 -0.38 14.95 -7.38
CA ILE A 153 -1.32 15.30 -8.44
C ILE A 153 -1.25 16.81 -8.70
N THR A 154 -1.04 17.14 -9.96
CA THR A 154 -1.17 18.51 -10.45
C THR A 154 -2.55 18.66 -11.06
N GLY A 155 -3.49 19.28 -10.36
CA GLY A 155 -4.86 19.43 -10.82
C GLY A 155 -5.91 19.31 -9.73
N SER A 156 -7.15 19.20 -10.13
CA SER A 156 -8.32 19.15 -9.25
C SER A 156 -8.58 17.73 -8.74
N VAL A 157 -8.93 17.60 -7.45
CA VAL A 157 -9.15 16.29 -6.81
C VAL A 157 -10.60 16.23 -6.28
N LYS A 158 -11.37 15.28 -6.81
CA LYS A 158 -12.70 14.92 -6.28
C LYS A 158 -12.53 13.99 -5.08
N LYS A 159 -13.23 14.29 -3.99
CA LYS A 159 -13.28 13.42 -2.80
C LYS A 159 -14.54 12.59 -2.80
N THR A 160 -14.43 11.27 -2.68
CA THR A 160 -15.57 10.37 -2.52
C THR A 160 -15.56 9.65 -1.17
N GLN A 161 -16.72 9.15 -0.75
CA GLN A 161 -16.85 8.22 0.38
C GLN A 161 -16.72 6.76 -0.04
N ALA A 162 -16.69 6.51 -1.35
CA ALA A 162 -16.48 5.18 -1.88
C ALA A 162 -15.12 4.60 -1.47
N THR A 163 -15.03 3.29 -1.41
CA THR A 163 -13.96 2.60 -0.70
C THR A 163 -13.24 1.60 -1.60
N ILE A 164 -11.94 1.48 -1.40
CA ILE A 164 -11.12 0.35 -1.85
C ILE A 164 -10.85 -0.52 -0.63
N LEU A 165 -11.18 -1.80 -0.71
CA LEU A 165 -10.94 -2.79 0.36
C LEU A 165 -9.51 -3.29 0.25
N HIS A 166 -8.73 -3.20 1.32
CA HIS A 166 -7.38 -3.76 1.43
C HIS A 166 -7.43 -5.04 2.26
N LYS A 167 -7.20 -6.17 1.63
CA LYS A 167 -7.26 -7.51 2.24
C LYS A 167 -5.92 -7.88 2.85
N GLU A 168 -5.79 -7.77 4.16
CA GLU A 168 -4.58 -8.18 4.88
C GLU A 168 -4.80 -9.53 5.58
N ASN A 169 -4.46 -10.62 4.91
CA ASN A 169 -4.56 -11.98 5.43
C ASN A 169 -3.19 -12.55 5.86
N LEU A 170 -2.29 -11.68 6.31
CA LEU A 170 -0.94 -12.07 6.75
C LEU A 170 -0.99 -12.79 8.10
N SER A 171 -0.29 -13.91 8.20
CA SER A 171 -0.04 -14.56 9.48
C SER A 171 0.73 -13.63 10.43
N LEU A 172 0.69 -13.91 11.72
CA LEU A 172 1.43 -13.15 12.72
C LEU A 172 2.94 -13.13 12.39
N SER A 173 3.50 -14.28 11.99
CA SER A 173 4.91 -14.38 11.57
C SER A 173 5.22 -13.47 10.37
N GLN A 174 4.38 -13.49 9.34
CA GLN A 174 4.55 -12.64 8.15
C GLN A 174 4.47 -11.15 8.52
N ARG A 175 3.56 -10.76 9.42
CA ARG A 175 3.45 -9.37 9.90
C ARG A 175 4.73 -8.92 10.65
N PHE A 176 5.29 -9.78 11.50
CA PHE A 176 6.55 -9.47 12.20
C PHE A 176 7.73 -9.38 11.24
N THR A 177 7.84 -10.28 10.25
CA THR A 177 8.88 -10.23 9.21
C THR A 177 8.79 -8.93 8.40
N LYS A 178 7.58 -8.55 7.96
CA LYS A 178 7.32 -7.29 7.27
C LYS A 178 7.71 -6.10 8.15
N SER A 179 7.30 -6.07 9.41
CA SER A 179 7.63 -5.00 10.36
C SER A 179 9.13 -4.90 10.62
N ASN A 180 9.85 -6.05 10.68
CA ASN A 180 11.29 -6.07 10.83
C ASN A 180 11.99 -5.38 9.64
N ARG A 181 11.63 -5.75 8.39
CA ARG A 181 12.16 -5.14 7.17
C ARG A 181 11.85 -3.63 7.09
N TYR A 182 10.60 -3.24 7.34
CA TYR A 182 10.22 -1.82 7.30
C TYR A 182 10.88 -0.99 8.41
N SER A 183 11.13 -1.59 9.59
CA SER A 183 11.86 -0.91 10.67
C SER A 183 13.31 -0.62 10.28
N GLU A 184 13.93 -1.49 9.47
CA GLU A 184 15.27 -1.31 8.93
C GLU A 184 15.33 -0.15 7.94
N LEU A 185 14.51 -0.19 6.89
CA LEU A 185 14.41 0.90 5.91
C LEU A 185 14.15 2.26 6.57
N LYS A 186 13.34 2.27 7.65
CA LYS A 186 13.03 3.50 8.38
C LYS A 186 14.16 3.95 9.31
N ALA A 187 14.97 3.02 9.81
CA ALA A 187 16.18 3.34 10.57
C ALA A 187 17.25 3.93 9.64
N GLU A 188 17.43 3.35 8.44
CA GLU A 188 18.33 3.87 7.40
C GLU A 188 17.94 5.30 6.98
N ASP A 189 16.65 5.55 6.66
CA ASP A 189 16.13 6.88 6.32
C ASP A 189 16.42 7.92 7.42
N LYS A 190 16.33 7.51 8.70
CA LYS A 190 16.67 8.36 9.85
C LYS A 190 18.17 8.57 10.00
N PHE A 191 18.95 7.52 9.76
CA PHE A 191 20.41 7.56 9.83
C PHE A 191 20.99 8.50 8.77
N ASP A 192 20.51 8.42 7.53
CA ASP A 192 20.89 9.31 6.43
C ASP A 192 20.57 10.79 6.73
N LYS A 193 19.51 11.04 7.51
CA LYS A 193 19.13 12.37 8.01
C LYS A 193 19.88 12.78 9.28
N ASN A 194 20.91 12.05 9.70
CA ASN A 194 21.67 12.27 10.93
C ASN A 194 20.80 12.36 12.20
N GLN A 195 19.66 11.66 12.23
CA GLN A 195 18.82 11.55 13.43
C GLN A 195 19.40 10.51 14.37
N ASN A 196 19.37 10.79 15.67
CA ASN A 196 19.86 9.88 16.72
C ASN A 196 18.70 9.23 17.49
N ALA A 197 18.96 8.07 18.07
CA ALA A 197 18.06 7.40 19.01
C ALA A 197 18.64 7.44 20.43
N SER A 198 17.93 8.09 21.36
CA SER A 198 18.28 8.08 22.77
C SER A 198 17.89 6.75 23.42
N LEU A 199 18.55 6.37 24.54
CA LEU A 199 18.15 5.21 25.34
C LEU A 199 16.68 5.33 25.79
N ALA A 200 16.25 6.53 26.16
CA ALA A 200 14.86 6.80 26.53
C ALA A 200 13.89 6.49 25.39
N SER A 201 14.22 6.85 24.14
CA SER A 201 13.37 6.51 22.98
C SER A 201 13.28 5.01 22.75
N ILE A 202 14.33 4.25 22.99
CA ILE A 202 14.31 2.78 22.83
C ILE A 202 13.42 2.13 23.90
N VAL A 203 13.58 2.55 25.17
CA VAL A 203 12.88 1.93 26.30
C VAL A 203 11.41 2.38 26.38
N LEU A 204 11.14 3.67 26.22
CA LEU A 204 9.82 4.25 26.47
C LEU A 204 8.88 4.15 25.27
N MET A 205 9.40 4.17 24.04
CA MET A 205 8.53 4.18 22.87
C MET A 205 7.79 2.86 22.64
N PHE A 206 8.28 1.75 23.16
CA PHE A 206 7.55 0.47 23.13
C PHE A 206 6.23 0.55 23.92
N PRO A 207 6.25 0.79 25.23
CA PRO A 207 5.00 0.86 26.02
C PRO A 207 4.09 2.02 25.58
N ILE A 208 4.66 3.17 25.20
CA ILE A 208 3.90 4.32 24.72
C ILE A 208 3.16 3.94 23.43
N THR A 209 3.82 3.35 22.45
CA THR A 209 3.21 2.94 21.18
C THR A 209 2.15 1.87 21.42
N PHE A 210 2.43 0.89 22.29
CA PHE A 210 1.45 -0.12 22.65
C PHE A 210 0.17 0.49 23.21
N LEU A 211 0.29 1.33 24.23
CA LEU A 211 -0.87 1.98 24.87
C LEU A 211 -1.61 2.90 23.88
N GLN A 212 -0.87 3.64 23.07
CA GLN A 212 -1.45 4.51 22.03
C GLN A 212 -2.29 3.71 21.04
N VAL A 213 -1.78 2.59 20.54
CA VAL A 213 -2.49 1.76 19.55
C VAL A 213 -3.61 1.00 20.23
N TYR A 214 -3.34 0.33 21.34
CA TYR A 214 -4.31 -0.55 22.00
C TYR A 214 -5.48 0.24 22.59
N LEU A 215 -5.21 1.31 23.35
CA LEU A 215 -6.24 2.08 24.02
C LEU A 215 -6.79 3.21 23.16
N PHE A 216 -5.90 4.15 22.73
CA PHE A 216 -6.39 5.39 22.09
C PHE A 216 -6.87 5.19 20.66
N LYS A 217 -6.32 4.20 19.92
CA LYS A 217 -6.88 3.81 18.61
C LYS A 217 -7.97 2.75 18.71
N GLY A 218 -8.28 2.26 19.91
CA GLY A 218 -9.40 1.36 20.17
C GLY A 218 -9.19 -0.09 19.74
N HIS A 219 -7.94 -0.53 19.54
CA HIS A 219 -7.67 -1.91 19.12
C HIS A 219 -8.07 -2.95 20.16
N PHE A 220 -8.33 -2.57 21.43
CA PHE A 220 -8.90 -3.47 22.42
C PHE A 220 -10.29 -4.01 22.01
N LEU A 221 -11.03 -3.30 21.14
CA LEU A 221 -12.31 -3.76 20.59
C LEU A 221 -12.17 -4.93 19.59
N ASP A 222 -10.97 -5.12 19.05
CA ASP A 222 -10.66 -6.18 18.08
C ASP A 222 -10.14 -7.46 18.79
N GLY A 223 -10.25 -7.55 20.13
CA GLY A 223 -9.85 -8.72 20.93
C GLY A 223 -8.37 -9.08 20.76
N VAL A 224 -8.08 -10.37 20.61
CA VAL A 224 -6.70 -10.88 20.47
C VAL A 224 -6.00 -10.29 19.23
N GLU A 225 -6.72 -10.09 18.13
CA GLU A 225 -6.15 -9.52 16.91
C GLU A 225 -5.72 -8.06 17.10
N GLY A 226 -6.50 -7.29 17.86
CA GLY A 226 -6.13 -5.92 18.24
C GLY A 226 -4.93 -5.87 19.17
N PHE A 227 -4.83 -6.82 20.12
CA PHE A 227 -3.65 -6.97 20.96
C PHE A 227 -2.40 -7.27 20.12
N ASN A 228 -2.47 -8.28 19.22
CA ASN A 228 -1.37 -8.65 18.31
C ASN A 228 -0.94 -7.48 17.42
N THR A 229 -1.89 -6.71 16.90
CA THR A 229 -1.61 -5.51 16.11
C THR A 229 -0.88 -4.45 16.91
N SER A 230 -1.30 -4.23 18.15
CA SER A 230 -0.68 -3.25 19.06
C SER A 230 0.74 -3.66 19.46
N MET A 231 0.95 -4.96 19.74
CA MET A 231 2.27 -5.53 20.00
C MET A 231 3.19 -5.37 18.79
N ASN A 232 2.71 -5.71 17.58
CA ASN A 232 3.50 -5.57 16.36
C ASN A 232 3.91 -4.11 16.11
N ALA A 233 3.00 -3.15 16.30
CA ALA A 233 3.30 -1.71 16.18
C ALA A 233 4.33 -1.23 17.21
N ALA A 234 4.25 -1.72 18.45
CA ALA A 234 5.20 -1.41 19.50
C ALA A 234 6.59 -1.99 19.19
N PHE A 235 6.66 -3.25 18.74
CA PHE A 235 7.91 -3.88 18.29
C PHE A 235 8.52 -3.18 17.09
N TYR A 236 7.72 -2.81 16.09
CA TYR A 236 8.19 -2.02 14.96
C TYR A 236 8.88 -0.73 15.42
N THR A 237 8.26 -0.01 16.35
CA THR A 237 8.79 1.25 16.87
C THR A 237 10.07 1.03 17.66
N TYR A 238 10.12 -0.01 18.50
CA TYR A 238 11.32 -0.42 19.22
C TYR A 238 12.47 -0.76 18.26
N MET A 239 12.25 -1.69 17.32
CA MET A 239 13.25 -2.13 16.33
C MET A 239 13.83 -0.96 15.53
N LYS A 240 12.98 -0.04 15.08
CA LYS A 240 13.41 1.16 14.34
C LYS A 240 14.43 2.00 15.12
N TYR A 241 14.21 2.26 16.41
CA TYR A 241 15.12 3.06 17.22
C TYR A 241 16.35 2.27 17.68
N ALA A 242 16.20 0.98 17.96
CA ALA A 242 17.32 0.10 18.32
C ALA A 242 18.30 -0.04 17.15
N LYS A 243 17.80 -0.32 15.93
CA LYS A 243 18.62 -0.41 14.72
C LYS A 243 19.28 0.93 14.37
N LEU A 244 18.56 2.05 14.51
CA LEU A 244 19.15 3.37 14.29
C LEU A 244 20.35 3.62 15.23
N ARG A 245 20.22 3.26 16.51
CA ARG A 245 21.32 3.36 17.47
C ARG A 245 22.48 2.44 17.11
N GLU A 246 22.20 1.19 16.73
CA GLU A 246 23.21 0.23 16.28
C GLU A 246 24.00 0.75 15.07
N MET A 247 23.34 1.35 14.06
CA MET A 247 24.00 1.95 12.91
C MET A 247 24.97 3.07 13.29
N HIS A 248 24.57 3.95 14.22
CA HIS A 248 25.46 4.99 14.71
C HIS A 248 26.66 4.42 15.49
N GLN A 249 26.45 3.36 16.27
CA GLN A 249 27.52 2.70 17.03
C GLN A 249 28.52 2.02 16.08
N ARG A 250 28.04 1.24 15.10
CA ARG A 250 28.91 0.62 14.08
C ARG A 250 29.75 1.67 13.34
N LYS A 251 29.13 2.78 12.92
CA LYS A 251 29.86 3.88 12.26
C LYS A 251 30.95 4.47 13.17
N ALA A 252 30.69 4.61 14.46
CA ALA A 252 31.66 5.11 15.43
C ALA A 252 32.82 4.12 15.65
N ASP A 253 32.53 2.82 15.57
CA ASP A 253 33.50 1.72 15.73
C ASP A 253 34.24 1.41 14.42
N GLY A 254 33.96 2.10 13.31
CA GLY A 254 34.59 1.92 12.00
C GLY A 254 34.13 0.65 11.24
N LEU A 255 32.95 0.12 11.55
CA LEU A 255 32.35 -1.09 10.98
C LEU A 255 31.25 -0.75 9.95
#